data_68f15a647c18f129c13a5bc2b79f9614
#
_entry.id   68f15a647c18f129c13a5bc2b79f9614
#
_cell.length_a   1.000
_cell.length_b   1.000
_cell.length_c   1.000
_cell.angle_alpha   90.00
_cell.angle_beta   90.00
_cell.angle_gamma   90.00
#
_symmetry.space_group_name_H-M   'P 1'
#
loop_
_entity.id
_entity.type
_entity.pdbx_description
1 polymer ?
#
loop_
_entity_poly.entity_id
_entity_poly.type
_entity_poly.pdbx_seq_one_letter_code
_entity_poly.pdbx_strand_id
1 'polypeptide(L)'
;MRERNPETHEEKLAYLRELREAAIHSASEAAVEKQHAKGKLTARERIEKLLDPGSFEELDTFVRHRTYDFEMQKNRPWGDAVVTGHGTIDGRTVFVFSQDFTVFGGSLGEVMAEKMCKVMDLAAQVGAPVIGINDSGGARIQEGVVSLGAYGDVFVRNVKCSGVIPQISLVMGPCAGGAVYSPAMTDFIFMVKETSHMFITGPEVIKTVTGEEVEFEELGGAMSHNSKSGVAHFAAEDEESCLEDVRYLMSFLPSNNLEAPPRFEPTDDPEREDDELDTLVPDDPQKPYDMRDVIALVVDDEEFFEVHEHFAKNIVCGFSRLDGYPIGIVGNQPAFLAGVLDIEASEKAARFVRTCDCYNIPILTFTDVPGFLPGTDQEWNGIIRHGAKLLYAFTEATVPKLTVVTRKAYGGAYDVMNSKHMLADYNIAWPTAEVAVMGPEGAVNIIYRKDIASSPTPDERRQKLIDDYKAHFANPYSAAERGYIDDVIEPRQTRPKLIRALRMLQSKRVDQPKRKHGNIPL
;
A
#
# COMPACT_ATOMS: atom_id res chain seq x y z
N MET A 1 42.07 18.40 -6.13
CA MET A 1 42.47 18.82 -7.51
C MET A 1 42.69 20.33 -7.50
N ARG A 2 43.83 20.83 -7.97
CA ARG A 2 43.95 22.26 -8.31
C ARG A 2 43.01 22.52 -9.47
N GLU A 3 42.14 23.50 -9.37
CA GLU A 3 41.26 23.92 -10.44
C GLU A 3 42.10 24.22 -11.69
N ARG A 4 42.04 23.33 -12.70
CA ARG A 4 42.50 23.67 -14.05
C ARG A 4 41.59 24.81 -14.54
N ASN A 5 42.18 25.87 -15.03
CA ASN A 5 41.45 26.94 -15.67
C ASN A 5 41.62 26.75 -17.19
N PRO A 6 40.73 25.97 -17.85
CA PRO A 6 40.85 25.69 -19.29
C PRO A 6 40.57 27.00 -20.08
N GLU A 7 41.48 27.32 -21.01
CA GLU A 7 41.40 28.56 -21.76
C GLU A 7 40.66 28.38 -23.07
N THR A 8 40.96 27.30 -23.77
CA THR A 8 40.35 27.05 -25.10
C THR A 8 38.98 26.33 -24.99
N HIS A 9 38.19 26.40 -26.03
CA HIS A 9 36.89 25.70 -26.09
C HIS A 9 37.05 24.18 -25.97
N GLU A 10 38.07 23.62 -26.63
CA GLU A 10 38.37 22.17 -26.60
C GLU A 10 38.78 21.73 -25.19
N GLU A 11 39.64 22.50 -24.51
CA GLU A 11 40.02 22.23 -23.12
C GLU A 11 38.82 22.30 -22.16
N LYS A 12 37.89 23.24 -22.36
CA LYS A 12 36.65 23.34 -21.56
C LYS A 12 35.75 22.13 -21.76
N LEU A 13 35.59 21.65 -22.99
CA LEU A 13 34.83 20.44 -23.27
C LEU A 13 35.50 19.17 -22.69
N ALA A 14 36.81 19.05 -22.82
CA ALA A 14 37.57 17.95 -22.24
C ALA A 14 37.44 17.94 -20.72
N TYR A 15 37.54 19.09 -20.08
CA TYR A 15 37.38 19.23 -18.64
C TYR A 15 35.97 18.91 -18.16
N LEU A 16 34.92 19.31 -18.90
CA LEU A 16 33.54 18.93 -18.61
C LEU A 16 33.37 17.40 -18.63
N ARG A 17 33.93 16.73 -19.63
CA ARG A 17 33.87 15.25 -19.73
C ARG A 17 34.59 14.59 -18.55
N GLU A 18 35.76 15.08 -18.18
CA GLU A 18 36.51 14.60 -17.00
C GLU A 18 35.70 14.76 -15.69
N LEU A 19 35.03 15.92 -15.51
CA LEU A 19 34.20 16.17 -14.35
C LEU A 19 32.94 15.28 -14.33
N ARG A 20 32.32 15.03 -15.47
CA ARG A 20 31.16 14.13 -15.56
C ARG A 20 31.54 12.70 -15.20
N GLU A 21 32.64 12.19 -15.73
CA GLU A 21 33.18 10.87 -15.38
C GLU A 21 33.47 10.77 -13.87
N ALA A 22 34.10 11.81 -13.31
CA ALA A 22 34.38 11.86 -11.87
C ALA A 22 33.11 11.96 -11.00
N ALA A 23 32.02 12.53 -11.52
CA ALA A 23 30.73 12.59 -10.83
C ALA A 23 29.97 11.27 -10.90
N ILE A 24 30.01 10.59 -12.05
CA ILE A 24 29.41 9.27 -12.23
C ILE A 24 30.12 8.23 -11.33
N HIS A 25 31.43 8.30 -11.22
CA HIS A 25 32.28 7.42 -10.43
C HIS A 25 32.75 8.09 -9.12
N SER A 26 31.83 8.73 -8.38
CA SER A 26 32.15 9.45 -7.15
C SER A 26 32.55 8.53 -5.99
N ALA A 27 32.16 7.27 -6.02
CA ALA A 27 32.55 6.22 -5.10
C ALA A 27 33.91 5.58 -5.48
N SER A 28 34.60 4.99 -4.52
CA SER A 28 35.78 4.16 -4.81
C SER A 28 35.35 2.80 -5.39
N GLU A 29 36.18 2.24 -6.30
CA GLU A 29 35.96 0.88 -6.84
C GLU A 29 35.77 -0.15 -5.72
N ALA A 30 36.57 -0.12 -4.67
CA ALA A 30 36.45 -1.04 -3.53
C ALA A 30 35.11 -0.91 -2.79
N ALA A 31 34.51 0.29 -2.73
CA ALA A 31 33.19 0.48 -2.13
C ALA A 31 32.08 -0.10 -3.02
N VAL A 32 32.19 0.05 -4.33
CA VAL A 32 31.28 -0.55 -5.32
C VAL A 32 31.36 -2.08 -5.28
N GLU A 33 32.58 -2.65 -5.32
CA GLU A 33 32.79 -4.10 -5.19
C GLU A 33 32.18 -4.66 -3.89
N LYS A 34 32.35 -3.95 -2.78
CA LYS A 34 31.76 -4.35 -1.49
C LYS A 34 30.23 -4.31 -1.51
N GLN A 35 29.63 -3.38 -2.27
CA GLN A 35 28.17 -3.29 -2.48
C GLN A 35 27.68 -4.51 -3.27
N HIS A 36 28.32 -4.79 -4.40
CA HIS A 36 27.99 -5.95 -5.25
C HIS A 36 28.20 -7.30 -4.54
N ALA A 37 29.25 -7.43 -3.73
CA ALA A 37 29.52 -8.64 -2.95
C ALA A 37 28.40 -8.96 -1.93
N LYS A 38 27.54 -8.00 -1.60
CA LYS A 38 26.33 -8.18 -0.77
C LYS A 38 25.08 -8.48 -1.59
N GLY A 39 25.18 -8.67 -2.90
CA GLY A 39 24.03 -8.84 -3.79
C GLY A 39 23.24 -7.54 -4.04
N LYS A 40 23.84 -6.37 -3.79
CA LYS A 40 23.19 -5.06 -3.92
C LYS A 40 23.71 -4.31 -5.13
N LEU A 41 22.82 -3.61 -5.81
CA LEU A 41 23.13 -2.68 -6.88
C LEU A 41 23.62 -1.32 -6.33
N THR A 42 24.34 -0.56 -7.15
CA THR A 42 24.63 0.84 -6.86
C THR A 42 23.42 1.73 -7.06
N ALA A 43 23.46 2.96 -6.54
CA ALA A 43 22.37 3.93 -6.71
C ALA A 43 22.02 4.21 -8.18
N ARG A 44 23.03 4.23 -9.07
CA ARG A 44 22.84 4.46 -10.52
C ARG A 44 22.25 3.24 -11.21
N GLU A 45 22.77 2.04 -10.94
CA GLU A 45 22.27 0.79 -11.51
C GLU A 45 20.78 0.57 -11.17
N ARG A 46 20.38 0.92 -9.94
CA ARG A 46 18.96 0.88 -9.53
C ARG A 46 18.09 1.81 -10.37
N ILE A 47 18.53 3.05 -10.63
CA ILE A 47 17.81 4.01 -11.48
C ILE A 47 17.74 3.51 -12.92
N GLU A 48 18.85 3.03 -13.47
CA GLU A 48 18.92 2.52 -14.85
C GLU A 48 18.02 1.32 -15.09
N LYS A 49 17.88 0.44 -14.09
CA LYS A 49 16.96 -0.71 -14.16
C LYS A 49 15.48 -0.33 -13.93
N LEU A 50 15.23 0.67 -13.09
CA LEU A 50 13.87 1.14 -12.80
C LEU A 50 13.23 1.86 -13.98
N LEU A 51 13.98 2.75 -14.63
CA LEU A 51 13.47 3.64 -15.66
C LEU A 51 13.56 3.03 -17.06
N ASP A 52 12.81 3.58 -17.99
CA ASP A 52 12.91 3.21 -19.40
C ASP A 52 14.32 3.50 -19.93
N PRO A 53 14.89 2.62 -20.75
CA PRO A 53 16.26 2.76 -21.21
C PRO A 53 16.53 4.13 -21.88
N GLY A 54 17.55 4.83 -21.39
CA GLY A 54 17.99 6.11 -21.93
C GLY A 54 17.08 7.32 -21.58
N SER A 55 16.07 7.14 -20.70
CA SER A 55 15.17 8.23 -20.32
C SER A 55 15.67 9.05 -19.14
N PHE A 56 16.68 8.59 -18.41
CA PHE A 56 17.14 9.26 -17.20
C PHE A 56 17.89 10.57 -17.48
N GLU A 57 17.40 11.65 -16.91
CA GLU A 57 18.04 12.97 -16.88
C GLU A 57 18.42 13.34 -15.45
N GLU A 58 19.72 13.32 -15.15
CA GLU A 58 20.24 13.62 -13.82
C GLU A 58 20.20 15.12 -13.50
N LEU A 59 19.76 15.45 -12.30
CA LEU A 59 19.76 16.80 -11.75
C LEU A 59 20.84 16.94 -10.66
N ASP A 60 21.48 18.12 -10.62
CA ASP A 60 22.47 18.49 -9.59
C ASP A 60 23.69 17.54 -9.49
N THR A 61 24.15 17.04 -10.63
CA THR A 61 25.32 16.14 -10.73
C THR A 61 26.57 16.70 -10.08
N PHE A 62 26.79 18.03 -10.15
CA PHE A 62 28.03 18.67 -9.70
C PHE A 62 27.97 19.32 -8.31
N VAL A 63 26.90 19.09 -7.55
CA VAL A 63 26.84 19.59 -6.18
C VAL A 63 27.71 18.78 -5.23
N ARG A 64 28.15 19.41 -4.14
CA ARG A 64 28.96 18.80 -3.10
C ARG A 64 28.55 19.35 -1.74
N HIS A 65 28.74 18.57 -0.65
CA HIS A 65 28.52 19.07 0.70
C HIS A 65 29.35 20.35 0.99
N ARG A 66 28.89 21.14 1.95
CA ARG A 66 29.51 22.44 2.33
C ARG A 66 30.18 22.40 3.69
N THR A 67 30.30 21.23 4.29
CA THR A 67 30.85 21.01 5.64
C THR A 67 32.35 21.06 5.64
N TYR A 68 32.93 21.78 6.61
CA TYR A 68 34.35 21.91 6.84
C TYR A 68 34.80 21.24 8.14
N ASP A 69 33.90 20.93 9.05
CA ASP A 69 34.19 20.26 10.31
C ASP A 69 34.62 18.80 10.08
N PHE A 70 35.33 18.23 11.06
CA PHE A 70 35.84 16.87 11.03
C PHE A 70 36.64 16.53 9.76
N GLU A 71 37.36 17.52 9.22
CA GLU A 71 38.16 17.39 8.00
C GLU A 71 37.36 16.99 6.73
N MET A 72 36.05 17.14 6.73
CA MET A 72 35.18 16.82 5.59
C MET A 72 35.58 17.55 4.29
N GLN A 73 36.16 18.76 4.38
CA GLN A 73 36.67 19.51 3.22
C GLN A 73 37.75 18.75 2.41
N LYS A 74 38.40 17.73 3.02
CA LYS A 74 39.39 16.91 2.32
C LYS A 74 38.76 15.83 1.42
N ASN A 75 37.50 15.46 1.69
CA ASN A 75 36.76 14.47 0.93
C ASN A 75 35.39 15.04 0.53
N ARG A 76 35.31 15.54 -0.69
CA ARG A 76 34.10 16.19 -1.23
C ARG A 76 33.66 15.50 -2.52
N PRO A 77 33.04 14.30 -2.41
CA PRO A 77 32.53 13.57 -3.57
C PRO A 77 31.43 14.38 -4.28
N TRP A 78 31.31 14.19 -5.58
CA TRP A 78 30.24 14.77 -6.38
C TRP A 78 28.89 14.10 -6.03
N GLY A 79 27.80 14.85 -6.16
CA GLY A 79 26.45 14.35 -5.95
C GLY A 79 26.01 14.21 -4.50
N ASP A 80 26.95 14.31 -3.52
CA ASP A 80 26.70 14.25 -2.07
C ASP A 80 25.87 13.05 -1.60
N ALA A 81 26.26 11.83 -2.01
CA ALA A 81 25.67 10.56 -1.61
C ALA A 81 24.20 10.33 -2.08
N VAL A 82 23.72 11.04 -3.09
CA VAL A 82 22.43 10.78 -3.72
C VAL A 82 22.44 11.11 -5.21
N VAL A 83 21.87 10.21 -6.00
CA VAL A 83 21.57 10.45 -7.42
C VAL A 83 20.12 10.88 -7.54
N THR A 84 19.87 12.00 -8.21
CA THR A 84 18.53 12.59 -8.34
C THR A 84 18.25 13.00 -9.78
N GLY A 85 16.99 12.86 -10.20
CA GLY A 85 16.60 13.25 -11.55
C GLY A 85 15.18 12.85 -11.87
N HIS A 86 14.90 12.76 -13.16
CA HIS A 86 13.64 12.26 -13.70
C HIS A 86 13.88 11.38 -14.92
N GLY A 87 12.88 10.60 -15.25
CA GLY A 87 12.86 9.76 -16.45
C GLY A 87 11.44 9.28 -16.70
N THR A 88 11.30 8.14 -17.38
CA THR A 88 9.99 7.56 -17.64
C THR A 88 9.89 6.11 -17.17
N ILE A 89 8.68 5.69 -16.81
CA ILE A 89 8.26 4.30 -16.66
C ILE A 89 7.09 4.09 -17.60
N ASP A 90 7.25 3.20 -18.57
CA ASP A 90 6.27 2.94 -19.63
C ASP A 90 5.80 4.23 -20.31
N GLY A 91 6.76 5.12 -20.62
CA GLY A 91 6.56 6.40 -21.26
C GLY A 91 5.98 7.52 -20.36
N ARG A 92 5.62 7.24 -19.10
CA ARG A 92 5.11 8.25 -18.16
C ARG A 92 6.22 8.83 -17.30
N THR A 93 6.24 10.15 -17.17
CA THR A 93 7.24 10.86 -16.35
C THR A 93 7.16 10.46 -14.89
N VAL A 94 8.33 10.17 -14.31
CA VAL A 94 8.52 9.95 -12.88
C VAL A 94 9.77 10.68 -12.40
N PHE A 95 9.76 11.11 -11.15
CA PHE A 95 10.93 11.68 -10.49
C PHE A 95 11.53 10.66 -9.55
N VAL A 96 12.87 10.64 -9.47
CA VAL A 96 13.58 9.64 -8.67
C VAL A 96 14.69 10.28 -7.85
N PHE A 97 14.91 9.76 -6.66
CA PHE A 97 16.16 9.91 -5.93
C PHE A 97 16.62 8.53 -5.45
N SER A 98 17.93 8.29 -5.52
CA SER A 98 18.54 7.05 -5.03
C SER A 98 19.73 7.37 -4.14
N GLN A 99 19.65 7.01 -2.86
CA GLN A 99 20.71 7.19 -1.89
C GLN A 99 21.87 6.25 -2.21
N ASP A 100 23.09 6.76 -2.17
CA ASP A 100 24.30 6.03 -2.50
C ASP A 100 25.05 5.62 -1.23
N PHE A 101 24.84 4.38 -0.79
CA PHE A 101 25.50 3.84 0.38
C PHE A 101 27.03 3.76 0.24
N THR A 102 27.55 3.73 -0.99
CA THR A 102 28.98 3.68 -1.26
C THR A 102 29.69 5.00 -0.96
N VAL A 103 28.91 6.09 -0.79
CA VAL A 103 29.40 7.43 -0.42
C VAL A 103 28.84 7.80 0.94
N PHE A 104 29.70 7.96 1.95
CA PHE A 104 29.34 8.30 3.34
C PHE A 104 28.24 7.41 3.96
N GLY A 105 28.10 6.15 3.50
CA GLY A 105 27.03 5.26 3.95
C GLY A 105 25.62 5.77 3.65
N GLY A 106 25.46 6.56 2.58
CA GLY A 106 24.18 7.16 2.22
C GLY A 106 23.61 8.11 3.27
N SER A 107 24.45 8.59 4.21
CA SER A 107 23.97 9.44 5.31
C SER A 107 23.53 10.82 4.82
N LEU A 108 22.37 11.28 5.32
CA LEU A 108 21.75 12.52 4.88
C LEU A 108 22.43 13.74 5.50
N GLY A 109 22.96 14.59 4.64
CA GLY A 109 23.43 15.94 4.96
C GLY A 109 22.57 17.02 4.30
N GLU A 110 22.94 18.29 4.50
CA GLU A 110 22.23 19.46 3.98
C GLU A 110 22.01 19.37 2.46
N VAL A 111 23.09 19.20 1.70
CA VAL A 111 23.06 19.24 0.23
C VAL A 111 22.34 18.05 -0.37
N MET A 112 22.49 16.88 0.22
CA MET A 112 21.72 15.69 -0.15
C MET A 112 20.21 15.94 -0.02
N ALA A 113 19.79 16.51 1.11
CA ALA A 113 18.38 16.84 1.32
C ALA A 113 17.87 17.93 0.37
N GLU A 114 18.69 18.97 0.07
CA GLU A 114 18.33 19.99 -0.93
C GLU A 114 18.05 19.36 -2.30
N LYS A 115 18.84 18.37 -2.73
CA LYS A 115 18.61 17.63 -3.98
C LYS A 115 17.30 16.85 -3.95
N MET A 116 17.07 16.08 -2.87
CA MET A 116 15.83 15.31 -2.69
C MET A 116 14.62 16.24 -2.67
N CYS A 117 14.66 17.31 -1.89
CA CYS A 117 13.60 18.31 -1.82
C CYS A 117 13.30 18.95 -3.18
N LYS A 118 14.32 19.30 -3.96
CA LYS A 118 14.16 19.85 -5.31
C LYS A 118 13.41 18.88 -6.24
N VAL A 119 13.77 17.60 -6.23
CA VAL A 119 13.12 16.56 -7.02
C VAL A 119 11.65 16.40 -6.60
N MET A 120 11.36 16.37 -5.29
CA MET A 120 10.00 16.27 -4.77
C MET A 120 9.16 17.51 -5.10
N ASP A 121 9.75 18.71 -4.97
CA ASP A 121 9.07 19.98 -5.33
C ASP A 121 8.75 20.01 -6.83
N LEU A 122 9.65 19.59 -7.71
CA LEU A 122 9.42 19.50 -9.16
C LEU A 122 8.35 18.45 -9.48
N ALA A 123 8.40 17.27 -8.86
CA ALA A 123 7.40 16.24 -9.03
C ALA A 123 5.99 16.74 -8.69
N ALA A 124 5.84 17.45 -7.56
CA ALA A 124 4.57 18.05 -7.16
C ALA A 124 4.09 19.15 -8.13
N GLN A 125 5.01 19.99 -8.65
CA GLN A 125 4.69 21.06 -9.59
C GLN A 125 4.26 20.52 -10.97
N VAL A 126 4.87 19.44 -11.42
CA VAL A 126 4.58 18.77 -12.70
C VAL A 126 3.36 17.86 -12.59
N GLY A 127 3.05 17.39 -11.38
CA GLY A 127 2.02 16.37 -11.15
C GLY A 127 2.47 14.99 -11.61
N ALA A 128 3.66 14.57 -11.22
CA ALA A 128 4.25 13.28 -11.55
C ALA A 128 4.67 12.51 -10.28
N PRO A 129 4.65 11.17 -10.29
CA PRO A 129 5.06 10.36 -9.15
C PRO A 129 6.50 10.59 -8.73
N VAL A 130 6.79 10.40 -7.44
CA VAL A 130 8.15 10.38 -6.91
C VAL A 130 8.48 9.01 -6.33
N ILE A 131 9.63 8.46 -6.74
CA ILE A 131 10.14 7.17 -6.27
C ILE A 131 11.46 7.41 -5.54
N GLY A 132 11.48 7.06 -4.25
CA GLY A 132 12.66 7.17 -3.40
C GLY A 132 13.31 5.82 -3.16
N ILE A 133 14.58 5.66 -3.55
CA ILE A 133 15.36 4.46 -3.24
C ILE A 133 16.25 4.76 -2.05
N ASN A 134 15.93 4.10 -0.92
CA ASN A 134 16.51 4.37 0.39
C ASN A 134 17.57 3.33 0.75
N ASP A 135 18.79 3.79 1.00
CA ASP A 135 19.94 2.99 1.42
C ASP A 135 20.86 3.88 2.24
N SER A 136 20.55 4.04 3.56
CA SER A 136 21.12 5.11 4.37
C SER A 136 21.38 4.69 5.81
N GLY A 137 22.55 5.06 6.32
CA GLY A 137 22.90 4.97 7.74
C GLY A 137 22.22 6.02 8.64
N GLY A 138 21.34 6.88 8.09
CA GLY A 138 20.65 7.92 8.86
C GLY A 138 21.26 9.31 8.69
N ALA A 139 21.19 10.13 9.74
CA ALA A 139 21.69 11.50 9.71
C ALA A 139 23.24 11.53 9.64
N ARG A 140 23.80 12.42 8.81
CA ARG A 140 25.25 12.67 8.75
C ARG A 140 25.72 13.38 10.01
N ILE A 141 26.32 12.63 10.92
CA ILE A 141 26.72 13.11 12.27
C ILE A 141 27.66 14.33 12.18
N GLN A 142 28.54 14.37 11.18
CA GLN A 142 29.50 15.44 10.97
C GLN A 142 28.86 16.80 10.64
N GLU A 143 27.60 16.82 10.25
CA GLU A 143 26.83 18.04 9.97
C GLU A 143 25.94 18.47 11.15
N GLY A 144 25.89 17.67 12.22
CA GLY A 144 25.19 18.03 13.46
C GLY A 144 23.70 18.32 13.24
N VAL A 145 23.20 19.39 13.84
CA VAL A 145 21.77 19.78 13.79
C VAL A 145 21.29 20.14 12.39
N VAL A 146 22.19 20.52 11.49
CA VAL A 146 21.86 20.83 10.10
C VAL A 146 21.29 19.60 9.39
N SER A 147 21.86 18.43 9.65
CA SER A 147 21.35 17.15 9.15
C SER A 147 19.92 16.84 9.68
N LEU A 148 19.61 17.21 10.92
CA LEU A 148 18.24 17.04 11.46
C LEU A 148 17.24 18.00 10.79
N GLY A 149 17.62 19.25 10.59
CA GLY A 149 16.82 20.22 9.84
C GLY A 149 16.55 19.74 8.42
N ALA A 150 17.55 19.17 7.78
CA ALA A 150 17.48 18.59 6.44
C ALA A 150 16.44 17.46 6.34
N TYR A 151 16.36 16.55 7.33
CA TYR A 151 15.27 15.58 7.40
C TYR A 151 13.89 16.25 7.52
N GLY A 152 13.78 17.28 8.37
CA GLY A 152 12.55 18.06 8.51
C GLY A 152 12.07 18.62 7.16
N ASP A 153 12.97 19.12 6.34
CA ASP A 153 12.66 19.63 5.01
C ASP A 153 12.11 18.55 4.06
N VAL A 154 12.64 17.33 4.13
CA VAL A 154 12.12 16.17 3.37
C VAL A 154 10.73 15.78 3.88
N PHE A 155 10.52 15.70 5.21
CA PHE A 155 9.22 15.34 5.80
C PHE A 155 8.12 16.32 5.40
N VAL A 156 8.42 17.61 5.35
CA VAL A 156 7.46 18.63 4.87
C VAL A 156 7.00 18.33 3.44
N ARG A 157 7.92 17.86 2.56
CA ARG A 157 7.58 17.50 1.17
C ARG A 157 6.76 16.22 1.12
N ASN A 158 7.08 15.20 1.91
CA ASN A 158 6.25 14.00 2.00
C ASN A 158 4.80 14.37 2.34
N VAL A 159 4.59 15.22 3.34
CA VAL A 159 3.24 15.66 3.75
C VAL A 159 2.55 16.46 2.64
N LYS A 160 3.25 17.39 1.99
CA LYS A 160 2.69 18.20 0.88
C LYS A 160 2.33 17.38 -0.35
N CYS A 161 3.07 16.33 -0.64
CA CYS A 161 2.84 15.44 -1.78
C CYS A 161 1.76 14.38 -1.48
N SER A 162 1.47 14.11 -0.20
CA SER A 162 0.53 13.07 0.23
C SER A 162 -0.87 13.29 -0.35
N GLY A 163 -1.37 12.30 -1.10
CA GLY A 163 -2.65 12.37 -1.78
C GLY A 163 -2.69 13.34 -2.97
N VAL A 164 -1.54 13.86 -3.38
CA VAL A 164 -1.39 14.75 -4.56
C VAL A 164 -0.70 14.02 -5.71
N ILE A 165 0.44 13.42 -5.43
CA ILE A 165 1.19 12.56 -6.36
C ILE A 165 1.55 11.25 -5.67
N PRO A 166 1.59 10.12 -6.37
CA PRO A 166 2.07 8.87 -5.80
C PRO A 166 3.49 8.97 -5.28
N GLN A 167 3.71 8.54 -4.05
CA GLN A 167 5.00 8.47 -3.40
C GLN A 167 5.34 7.01 -3.10
N ILE A 168 6.41 6.50 -3.69
CA ILE A 168 6.83 5.10 -3.53
C ILE A 168 8.22 5.06 -2.94
N SER A 169 8.39 4.30 -1.86
CA SER A 169 9.68 4.10 -1.21
C SER A 169 10.18 2.66 -1.37
N LEU A 170 11.38 2.52 -1.88
CA LEU A 170 12.10 1.26 -1.96
C LEU A 170 13.20 1.27 -0.93
N VAL A 171 13.16 0.38 0.04
CA VAL A 171 14.21 0.22 1.03
C VAL A 171 15.12 -0.91 0.54
N MET A 172 16.31 -0.55 0.08
CA MET A 172 17.28 -1.46 -0.55
C MET A 172 18.59 -1.54 0.25
N GLY A 173 18.51 -1.31 1.54
CA GLY A 173 19.61 -1.38 2.46
C GLY A 173 19.19 -0.98 3.85
N PRO A 174 20.14 -0.63 4.74
CA PRO A 174 19.79 -0.09 6.04
C PRO A 174 19.04 1.25 5.89
N CYS A 175 18.04 1.42 6.73
CA CYS A 175 17.25 2.64 6.86
C CYS A 175 17.00 2.84 8.36
N ALA A 176 17.78 3.70 9.02
CA ALA A 176 17.80 3.80 10.47
C ALA A 176 17.53 5.22 10.97
N GLY A 177 16.92 5.31 12.15
CA GLY A 177 16.66 6.59 12.82
C GLY A 177 15.72 7.50 12.02
N GLY A 178 16.13 8.75 11.77
CA GLY A 178 15.35 9.71 10.98
C GLY A 178 15.01 9.25 9.57
N ALA A 179 15.81 8.35 8.98
CA ALA A 179 15.61 7.85 7.64
C ALA A 179 14.32 7.01 7.46
N VAL A 180 13.77 6.41 8.52
CA VAL A 180 12.57 5.57 8.44
C VAL A 180 11.27 6.36 8.30
N TYR A 181 11.25 7.61 8.76
CA TYR A 181 10.01 8.39 8.79
C TYR A 181 9.57 8.89 7.42
N SER A 182 10.52 9.24 6.53
CA SER A 182 10.16 9.61 5.16
C SER A 182 9.46 8.46 4.42
N PRO A 183 10.02 7.23 4.34
CA PRO A 183 9.30 6.08 3.79
C PRO A 183 7.95 5.83 4.46
N ALA A 184 7.87 5.92 5.80
CA ALA A 184 6.63 5.65 6.54
C ALA A 184 5.48 6.62 6.20
N MET A 185 5.77 7.80 5.65
CA MET A 185 4.78 8.77 5.17
C MET A 185 4.40 8.60 3.70
N THR A 186 5.06 7.72 2.96
CA THR A 186 4.75 7.46 1.54
C THR A 186 3.59 6.49 1.36
N ASP A 187 3.09 6.36 0.13
CA ASP A 187 1.90 5.54 -0.14
C ASP A 187 2.22 4.04 -0.13
N PHE A 188 3.38 3.66 -0.66
CA PHE A 188 3.83 2.27 -0.72
C PHE A 188 5.30 2.13 -0.33
N ILE A 189 5.60 1.08 0.42
CA ILE A 189 6.95 0.73 0.88
C ILE A 189 7.28 -0.68 0.42
N PHE A 190 8.34 -0.80 -0.36
CA PHE A 190 8.95 -2.06 -0.76
C PHE A 190 10.20 -2.32 0.05
N MET A 191 10.40 -3.54 0.50
CA MET A 191 11.62 -4.00 1.14
C MET A 191 12.17 -5.23 0.45
N VAL A 192 13.49 -5.33 0.39
CA VAL A 192 14.19 -6.51 -0.17
C VAL A 192 14.61 -7.42 0.97
N LYS A 193 14.30 -8.71 0.88
CA LYS A 193 14.65 -9.71 1.90
C LYS A 193 16.16 -9.75 2.13
N GLU A 194 16.59 -10.03 3.35
CA GLU A 194 17.97 -10.19 3.80
C GLU A 194 18.89 -8.96 3.66
N THR A 195 18.61 -8.02 2.77
CA THR A 195 19.47 -6.86 2.51
C THR A 195 18.94 -5.54 3.03
N SER A 196 17.64 -5.42 3.25
CA SER A 196 17.01 -4.19 3.73
C SER A 196 16.53 -4.29 5.17
N HIS A 197 16.74 -3.21 5.93
CA HIS A 197 16.36 -3.15 7.34
C HIS A 197 15.82 -1.76 7.68
N MET A 198 14.68 -1.71 8.38
CA MET A 198 14.12 -0.47 8.93
C MET A 198 14.01 -0.58 10.45
N PHE A 199 14.53 0.39 11.18
CA PHE A 199 14.33 0.49 12.63
C PHE A 199 14.65 1.92 13.13
N ILE A 200 14.00 2.33 14.21
CA ILE A 200 14.28 3.62 14.86
C ILE A 200 15.68 3.57 15.47
N THR A 201 15.99 2.49 16.19
CA THR A 201 17.31 2.23 16.78
C THR A 201 17.69 0.77 16.55
N GLY A 202 18.96 0.55 16.23
CA GLY A 202 19.46 -0.80 15.96
C GLY A 202 19.55 -1.68 17.23
N PRO A 203 19.80 -3.01 17.03
CA PRO A 203 19.84 -4.01 18.12
C PRO A 203 20.77 -3.64 19.29
N GLU A 204 21.93 -3.06 19.03
CA GLU A 204 22.91 -2.65 20.06
C GLU A 204 22.32 -1.60 21.03
N VAL A 205 21.55 -0.64 20.51
CA VAL A 205 20.90 0.38 21.35
C VAL A 205 19.78 -0.23 22.16
N ILE A 206 18.98 -1.12 21.56
CA ILE A 206 17.91 -1.85 22.25
C ILE A 206 18.50 -2.66 23.40
N LYS A 207 19.55 -3.44 23.14
CA LYS A 207 20.26 -4.20 24.18
C LYS A 207 20.74 -3.32 25.33
N THR A 208 21.29 -2.15 25.01
CA THR A 208 21.80 -1.22 26.03
C THR A 208 20.69 -0.60 26.87
N VAL A 209 19.54 -0.27 26.27
CA VAL A 209 18.45 0.48 26.93
C VAL A 209 17.44 -0.43 27.60
N THR A 210 17.03 -1.52 26.94
CA THR A 210 15.95 -2.42 27.42
C THR A 210 16.47 -3.76 27.94
N GLY A 211 17.73 -4.13 27.60
CA GLY A 211 18.30 -5.43 27.89
C GLY A 211 17.84 -6.55 26.94
N GLU A 212 17.02 -6.26 25.93
CA GLU A 212 16.56 -7.23 24.94
C GLU A 212 17.66 -7.55 23.93
N GLU A 213 17.81 -8.82 23.59
CA GLU A 213 18.69 -9.28 22.52
C GLU A 213 17.85 -9.67 21.31
N VAL A 214 18.12 -9.05 20.16
CA VAL A 214 17.39 -9.28 18.90
C VAL A 214 18.36 -9.14 17.74
N GLU A 215 18.20 -10.00 16.72
CA GLU A 215 18.97 -9.92 15.49
C GLU A 215 18.43 -8.84 14.54
N PHE A 216 19.28 -8.33 13.64
CA PHE A 216 18.92 -7.29 12.67
C PHE A 216 17.69 -7.66 11.83
N GLU A 217 17.67 -8.88 11.28
CA GLU A 217 16.58 -9.36 10.44
C GLU A 217 15.29 -9.53 11.23
N GLU A 218 15.37 -10.02 12.45
CA GLU A 218 14.23 -10.21 13.33
C GLU A 218 13.61 -8.88 13.78
N LEU A 219 14.45 -7.86 14.04
CA LEU A 219 13.99 -6.55 14.46
C LEU A 219 13.35 -5.77 13.32
N GLY A 220 14.06 -5.66 12.21
CA GLY A 220 13.72 -4.70 11.17
C GLY A 220 13.85 -5.20 9.73
N GLY A 221 13.96 -6.51 9.51
CA GLY A 221 14.02 -7.10 8.18
C GLY A 221 12.70 -7.00 7.41
N ALA A 222 12.77 -7.29 6.12
CA ALA A 222 11.63 -7.18 5.22
C ALA A 222 10.40 -7.96 5.70
N MET A 223 10.59 -9.21 6.12
CA MET A 223 9.48 -10.04 6.60
C MET A 223 8.94 -9.60 7.96
N SER A 224 9.75 -9.03 8.84
CA SER A 224 9.28 -8.46 10.10
C SER A 224 8.32 -7.31 9.87
N HIS A 225 8.63 -6.41 8.93
CA HIS A 225 7.76 -5.29 8.58
C HIS A 225 6.58 -5.67 7.69
N ASN A 226 6.68 -6.75 6.92
CA ASN A 226 5.58 -7.26 6.11
C ASN A 226 4.59 -8.15 6.87
N SER A 227 4.98 -8.76 8.00
CA SER A 227 4.11 -9.73 8.68
C SER A 227 3.72 -9.34 10.11
N LYS A 228 4.57 -8.55 10.81
CA LYS A 228 4.34 -8.18 12.22
C LYS A 228 3.87 -6.74 12.37
N SER A 229 4.54 -5.77 11.73
CA SER A 229 4.25 -4.35 11.95
C SER A 229 3.37 -3.71 10.87
N GLY A 230 3.25 -4.33 9.70
CA GLY A 230 2.52 -3.77 8.57
C GLY A 230 3.10 -2.48 7.99
N VAL A 231 4.34 -2.12 8.36
CA VAL A 231 5.01 -0.91 7.82
C VAL A 231 5.33 -1.07 6.34
N ALA A 232 5.85 -2.23 5.93
CA ALA A 232 6.14 -2.50 4.53
C ALA A 232 4.98 -3.21 3.83
N HIS A 233 4.69 -2.78 2.61
CA HIS A 233 3.60 -3.30 1.79
C HIS A 233 4.01 -4.53 0.98
N PHE A 234 5.28 -4.58 0.57
CA PHE A 234 5.82 -5.63 -0.29
C PHE A 234 7.18 -6.11 0.22
N ALA A 235 7.45 -7.41 0.05
CA ALA A 235 8.72 -8.05 0.39
C ALA A 235 9.25 -8.79 -0.84
N ALA A 236 10.17 -8.16 -1.58
CA ALA A 236 10.79 -8.71 -2.77
C ALA A 236 11.93 -9.68 -2.43
N GLU A 237 12.18 -10.68 -3.27
CA GLU A 237 13.28 -11.63 -3.10
C GLU A 237 14.64 -10.97 -3.33
N ASP A 238 14.74 -10.07 -4.31
CA ASP A 238 15.94 -9.34 -4.67
C ASP A 238 15.62 -7.92 -5.19
N GLU A 239 16.66 -7.13 -5.49
CA GLU A 239 16.47 -5.77 -5.97
C GLU A 239 15.87 -5.70 -7.37
N GLU A 240 16.11 -6.69 -8.25
CA GLU A 240 15.58 -6.69 -9.62
C GLU A 240 14.07 -6.94 -9.60
N SER A 241 13.62 -7.98 -8.91
CA SER A 241 12.19 -8.26 -8.72
C SER A 241 11.47 -7.09 -8.04
N CYS A 242 12.11 -6.44 -7.05
CA CYS A 242 11.57 -5.23 -6.42
C CYS A 242 11.32 -4.10 -7.43
N LEU A 243 12.26 -3.85 -8.34
CA LEU A 243 12.13 -2.80 -9.36
C LEU A 243 11.04 -3.15 -10.39
N GLU A 244 10.91 -4.43 -10.76
CA GLU A 244 9.84 -4.92 -11.64
C GLU A 244 8.46 -4.75 -10.99
N ASP A 245 8.32 -5.11 -9.71
CA ASP A 245 7.08 -4.95 -8.94
C ASP A 245 6.65 -3.48 -8.83
N VAL A 246 7.63 -2.57 -8.69
CA VAL A 246 7.35 -1.12 -8.69
C VAL A 246 6.83 -0.65 -10.05
N ARG A 247 7.44 -1.10 -11.16
CA ARG A 247 6.93 -0.80 -12.50
C ARG A 247 5.51 -1.35 -12.69
N TYR A 248 5.24 -2.55 -12.19
CA TYR A 248 3.91 -3.16 -12.24
C TYR A 248 2.90 -2.37 -11.39
N LEU A 249 3.24 -1.98 -10.16
CA LEU A 249 2.40 -1.11 -9.33
C LEU A 249 2.08 0.20 -10.05
N MET A 250 3.07 0.81 -10.70
CA MET A 250 2.88 2.06 -11.45
C MET A 250 1.85 1.93 -12.58
N SER A 251 1.61 0.73 -13.11
CA SER A 251 0.60 0.48 -14.13
C SER A 251 -0.85 0.63 -13.63
N PHE A 252 -1.08 0.60 -12.31
CA PHE A 252 -2.38 0.82 -11.68
C PHE A 252 -2.60 2.26 -11.22
N LEU A 253 -1.53 3.03 -11.02
CA LEU A 253 -1.60 4.37 -10.45
C LEU A 253 -1.63 5.46 -11.53
N PRO A 254 -2.43 6.53 -11.36
CA PRO A 254 -2.33 7.72 -12.21
C PRO A 254 -1.03 8.49 -11.93
N SER A 255 -0.73 9.49 -12.74
CA SER A 255 0.41 10.37 -12.47
C SER A 255 0.17 11.27 -11.25
N ASN A 256 -1.07 11.67 -11.00
CA ASN A 256 -1.46 12.53 -9.88
C ASN A 256 -2.96 12.40 -9.56
N ASN A 257 -3.41 13.06 -8.51
CA ASN A 257 -4.80 13.02 -8.02
C ASN A 257 -5.84 13.67 -8.95
N LEU A 258 -5.43 14.36 -10.01
CA LEU A 258 -6.34 15.00 -10.98
C LEU A 258 -6.56 14.14 -12.22
N GLU A 259 -5.75 13.13 -12.42
CA GLU A 259 -5.80 12.23 -13.56
C GLU A 259 -6.52 10.93 -13.22
N ALA A 260 -7.09 10.29 -14.23
CA ALA A 260 -7.64 8.95 -14.10
C ALA A 260 -6.49 7.90 -14.15
N PRO A 261 -6.64 6.76 -13.47
CA PRO A 261 -5.71 5.64 -13.62
C PRO A 261 -5.64 5.16 -15.08
N PRO A 262 -4.49 4.65 -15.54
CA PRO A 262 -4.33 4.23 -16.92
C PRO A 262 -5.20 3.00 -17.23
N ARG A 263 -6.08 3.11 -18.22
CA ARG A 263 -6.85 1.99 -18.75
C ARG A 263 -6.06 1.27 -19.81
N PHE A 264 -6.00 -0.05 -19.75
CA PHE A 264 -5.46 -0.90 -20.82
C PHE A 264 -6.60 -1.51 -21.65
N GLU A 265 -6.29 -1.88 -22.89
CA GLU A 265 -7.24 -2.66 -23.69
C GLU A 265 -7.41 -4.03 -23.03
N PRO A 266 -8.65 -4.43 -22.68
CA PRO A 266 -8.88 -5.70 -22.03
C PRO A 266 -8.58 -6.86 -22.99
N THR A 267 -7.91 -7.88 -22.49
CA THR A 267 -7.65 -9.13 -23.21
C THR A 267 -8.72 -10.18 -22.92
N ASP A 268 -9.38 -10.04 -21.77
CA ASP A 268 -10.41 -10.96 -21.28
C ASP A 268 -11.84 -10.49 -21.68
N ASP A 269 -12.74 -11.44 -21.99
CA ASP A 269 -14.10 -11.14 -22.39
C ASP A 269 -14.89 -10.46 -21.25
N PRO A 270 -15.41 -9.24 -21.45
CA PRO A 270 -16.20 -8.54 -20.44
C PRO A 270 -17.54 -9.23 -20.11
N GLU A 271 -18.04 -10.09 -20.99
CA GLU A 271 -19.28 -10.87 -20.77
C GLU A 271 -19.00 -12.31 -20.29
N ARG A 272 -17.76 -12.65 -19.97
CA ARG A 272 -17.41 -13.97 -19.43
C ARG A 272 -18.19 -14.23 -18.13
N GLU A 273 -18.91 -15.35 -18.13
CA GLU A 273 -19.51 -15.94 -16.94
C GLU A 273 -18.71 -17.19 -16.56
N ASP A 274 -18.44 -17.37 -15.28
CA ASP A 274 -17.65 -18.48 -14.80
C ASP A 274 -18.46 -19.40 -13.89
N ASP A 275 -18.74 -20.60 -14.41
CA ASP A 275 -19.59 -21.60 -13.71
C ASP A 275 -18.99 -22.08 -12.38
N GLU A 276 -17.66 -21.97 -12.20
CA GLU A 276 -16.97 -22.37 -10.97
C GLU A 276 -17.42 -21.50 -9.77
N LEU A 277 -17.73 -20.22 -10.00
CA LEU A 277 -18.24 -19.33 -8.97
C LEU A 277 -19.52 -19.83 -8.31
N ASP A 278 -20.39 -20.56 -9.03
CA ASP A 278 -21.66 -21.04 -8.50
C ASP A 278 -21.49 -22.09 -7.39
N THR A 279 -20.33 -22.73 -7.32
CA THR A 279 -20.04 -23.80 -6.35
C THR A 279 -18.83 -23.54 -5.44
N LEU A 280 -18.10 -22.45 -5.70
CA LEU A 280 -16.84 -22.13 -4.97
C LEU A 280 -17.12 -21.85 -3.49
N VAL A 281 -18.19 -21.09 -3.19
CA VAL A 281 -18.57 -20.83 -1.79
C VAL A 281 -19.33 -22.03 -1.22
N PRO A 282 -18.81 -22.66 -0.14
CA PRO A 282 -19.46 -23.84 0.44
C PRO A 282 -20.85 -23.54 1.01
N ASP A 283 -21.79 -24.49 0.86
CA ASP A 283 -23.12 -24.43 1.51
C ASP A 283 -23.03 -24.38 3.04
N ASP A 284 -22.03 -25.05 3.61
CA ASP A 284 -21.77 -25.01 5.04
C ASP A 284 -21.06 -23.69 5.41
N PRO A 285 -21.73 -22.78 6.16
CA PRO A 285 -21.16 -21.48 6.50
C PRO A 285 -19.94 -21.55 7.42
N GLN A 286 -19.61 -22.72 7.97
CA GLN A 286 -18.40 -22.94 8.78
C GLN A 286 -17.19 -23.39 7.96
N LYS A 287 -17.40 -23.85 6.71
CA LYS A 287 -16.29 -24.23 5.84
C LYS A 287 -15.64 -22.99 5.24
N PRO A 288 -14.31 -22.88 5.39
CA PRO A 288 -13.56 -21.80 4.76
C PRO A 288 -13.42 -22.01 3.24
N TYR A 289 -13.19 -20.92 2.52
CA TYR A 289 -12.70 -20.88 1.15
C TYR A 289 -11.70 -19.73 1.03
N ASP A 290 -10.91 -19.68 -0.03
CA ASP A 290 -10.00 -18.57 -0.27
C ASP A 290 -10.70 -17.49 -1.10
N MET A 291 -10.76 -16.25 -0.59
CA MET A 291 -11.36 -15.14 -1.32
C MET A 291 -10.56 -14.77 -2.58
N ARG A 292 -9.26 -15.12 -2.63
CA ARG A 292 -8.44 -14.88 -3.83
C ARG A 292 -8.94 -15.68 -5.03
N ASP A 293 -9.48 -16.89 -4.81
CA ASP A 293 -10.05 -17.70 -5.88
C ASP A 293 -11.30 -17.02 -6.47
N VAL A 294 -12.14 -16.42 -5.62
CA VAL A 294 -13.28 -15.61 -6.08
C VAL A 294 -12.81 -14.41 -6.89
N ILE A 295 -11.81 -13.70 -6.38
CA ILE A 295 -11.26 -12.51 -7.04
C ILE A 295 -10.72 -12.90 -8.43
N ALA A 296 -9.90 -13.94 -8.52
CA ALA A 296 -9.30 -14.40 -9.77
C ALA A 296 -10.35 -14.70 -10.85
N LEU A 297 -11.42 -15.41 -10.50
CA LEU A 297 -12.50 -15.74 -11.45
C LEU A 297 -13.32 -14.51 -11.92
N VAL A 298 -13.25 -13.38 -11.21
CA VAL A 298 -14.01 -12.16 -11.54
C VAL A 298 -13.21 -11.16 -12.34
N VAL A 299 -11.90 -11.00 -12.03
CA VAL A 299 -11.05 -9.96 -12.61
C VAL A 299 -10.52 -10.32 -13.99
N ASP A 300 -9.91 -9.36 -14.69
CA ASP A 300 -9.25 -9.59 -15.97
C ASP A 300 -8.03 -10.50 -15.79
N ASP A 301 -7.91 -11.50 -16.67
CA ASP A 301 -6.76 -12.41 -16.77
C ASP A 301 -6.38 -13.12 -15.45
N GLU A 302 -7.30 -13.22 -14.48
CA GLU A 302 -7.10 -13.79 -13.14
C GLU A 302 -5.99 -13.08 -12.32
N GLU A 303 -5.56 -11.89 -12.76
CA GLU A 303 -4.46 -11.15 -12.14
C GLU A 303 -4.90 -10.36 -10.90
N PHE A 304 -4.25 -10.62 -9.77
CA PHE A 304 -4.45 -9.88 -8.53
C PHE A 304 -3.11 -9.54 -7.87
N PHE A 305 -2.78 -8.26 -7.83
CA PHE A 305 -1.56 -7.73 -7.19
C PHE A 305 -1.86 -7.37 -5.73
N GLU A 306 -1.63 -8.32 -4.82
CA GLU A 306 -1.96 -8.20 -3.41
C GLU A 306 -1.00 -7.26 -2.67
N VAL A 307 -1.56 -6.34 -1.89
CA VAL A 307 -0.84 -5.39 -1.02
C VAL A 307 -0.91 -5.90 0.42
N HIS A 308 0.20 -5.94 1.15
CA HIS A 308 0.29 -6.51 2.48
C HIS A 308 -0.12 -8.00 2.56
N GLU A 309 0.33 -8.81 1.60
CA GLU A 309 0.00 -10.24 1.54
C GLU A 309 0.26 -10.98 2.87
N HIS A 310 1.32 -10.60 3.56
CA HIS A 310 1.76 -11.26 4.80
C HIS A 310 1.19 -10.65 6.08
N PHE A 311 0.56 -9.48 6.01
CA PHE A 311 -0.01 -8.77 7.16
C PHE A 311 -1.53 -8.84 7.17
N ALA A 312 -2.14 -9.00 8.35
CA ALA A 312 -3.60 -9.04 8.53
C ALA A 312 -4.28 -9.93 7.48
N LYS A 313 -3.94 -11.22 7.46
CA LYS A 313 -4.37 -12.18 6.42
C LYS A 313 -5.88 -12.46 6.39
N ASN A 314 -6.61 -12.05 7.42
CA ASN A 314 -8.07 -12.11 7.52
C ASN A 314 -8.79 -11.10 6.61
N ILE A 315 -8.05 -10.19 5.97
CA ILE A 315 -8.52 -9.30 4.91
C ILE A 315 -7.50 -9.25 3.77
N VAL A 316 -7.95 -9.32 2.53
CA VAL A 316 -7.12 -9.13 1.35
C VAL A 316 -7.36 -7.75 0.76
N CYS A 317 -6.28 -7.07 0.38
CA CYS A 317 -6.30 -5.79 -0.32
C CYS A 317 -5.34 -5.88 -1.50
N GLY A 318 -5.69 -5.33 -2.64
CA GLY A 318 -4.80 -5.35 -3.80
C GLY A 318 -5.40 -4.69 -5.02
N PHE A 319 -4.60 -4.62 -6.06
CA PHE A 319 -4.99 -4.06 -7.35
C PHE A 319 -5.26 -5.15 -8.38
N SER A 320 -6.19 -4.85 -9.26
CA SER A 320 -6.49 -5.66 -10.43
C SER A 320 -7.09 -4.80 -11.54
N ARG A 321 -7.64 -5.43 -12.57
CA ARG A 321 -8.37 -4.75 -13.63
C ARG A 321 -9.73 -5.40 -13.86
N LEU A 322 -10.68 -4.56 -14.28
CA LEU A 322 -11.99 -4.97 -14.79
C LEU A 322 -12.27 -4.18 -16.08
N ASP A 323 -12.41 -4.88 -17.20
CA ASP A 323 -12.54 -4.26 -18.53
C ASP A 323 -11.39 -3.27 -18.80
N GLY A 324 -10.18 -3.65 -18.39
CA GLY A 324 -8.96 -2.86 -18.50
C GLY A 324 -8.84 -1.67 -17.52
N TYR A 325 -9.88 -1.34 -16.77
CA TYR A 325 -9.84 -0.29 -15.75
C TYR A 325 -9.15 -0.80 -14.47
N PRO A 326 -8.14 -0.10 -13.96
CA PRO A 326 -7.59 -0.39 -12.64
C PRO A 326 -8.67 -0.28 -11.56
N ILE A 327 -8.69 -1.25 -10.66
CA ILE A 327 -9.57 -1.28 -9.49
C ILE A 327 -8.78 -1.69 -8.24
N GLY A 328 -9.15 -1.11 -7.09
CA GLY A 328 -8.72 -1.56 -5.78
C GLY A 328 -9.72 -2.56 -5.23
N ILE A 329 -9.25 -3.70 -4.77
CA ILE A 329 -10.08 -4.76 -4.20
C ILE A 329 -9.84 -4.86 -2.70
N VAL A 330 -10.93 -4.97 -1.93
CA VAL A 330 -10.92 -5.26 -0.50
C VAL A 330 -11.86 -6.43 -0.25
N GLY A 331 -11.35 -7.53 0.30
CA GLY A 331 -12.15 -8.72 0.56
C GLY A 331 -11.91 -9.31 1.93
N ASN A 332 -12.95 -9.76 2.64
CA ASN A 332 -12.74 -10.60 3.81
C ASN A 332 -12.16 -11.94 3.38
N GLN A 333 -11.23 -12.49 4.16
CA GLN A 333 -10.60 -13.78 3.87
C GLN A 333 -11.07 -14.87 4.84
N PRO A 334 -12.09 -15.67 4.46
CA PRO A 334 -12.64 -16.68 5.35
C PRO A 334 -11.67 -17.78 5.77
N ALA A 335 -10.61 -17.99 5.01
CA ALA A 335 -9.57 -18.96 5.33
C ALA A 335 -8.73 -18.56 6.57
N PHE A 336 -8.76 -17.28 6.96
CA PHE A 336 -8.05 -16.77 8.13
C PHE A 336 -9.03 -16.10 9.09
N LEU A 337 -9.06 -16.54 10.34
CA LEU A 337 -9.95 -16.02 11.39
C LEU A 337 -11.41 -15.86 10.92
N ALA A 338 -11.88 -16.73 10.01
CA ALA A 338 -13.22 -16.66 9.41
C ALA A 338 -13.58 -15.30 8.75
N GLY A 339 -12.58 -14.50 8.38
CA GLY A 339 -12.79 -13.18 7.78
C GLY A 339 -13.26 -12.08 8.74
N VAL A 340 -13.11 -12.27 10.07
CA VAL A 340 -13.45 -11.21 11.05
C VAL A 340 -12.59 -9.97 10.84
N LEU A 341 -13.13 -8.81 11.25
CA LEU A 341 -12.36 -7.58 11.33
C LEU A 341 -11.71 -7.45 12.71
N ASP A 342 -10.39 -7.36 12.74
CA ASP A 342 -9.61 -6.99 13.91
C ASP A 342 -8.94 -5.62 13.71
N ILE A 343 -8.09 -5.23 14.64
CA ILE A 343 -7.37 -3.94 14.58
C ILE A 343 -6.54 -3.85 13.31
N GLU A 344 -5.73 -4.86 13.03
CA GLU A 344 -4.80 -4.87 11.90
C GLU A 344 -5.52 -4.90 10.56
N ALA A 345 -6.56 -5.71 10.41
CA ALA A 345 -7.39 -5.75 9.20
C ALA A 345 -8.09 -4.41 8.94
N SER A 346 -8.57 -3.75 10.01
CA SER A 346 -9.21 -2.45 9.91
C SER A 346 -8.22 -1.37 9.44
N GLU A 347 -7.00 -1.36 9.94
CA GLU A 347 -5.96 -0.41 9.54
C GLU A 347 -5.47 -0.65 8.11
N LYS A 348 -5.16 -1.92 7.76
CA LYS A 348 -4.75 -2.33 6.41
C LYS A 348 -5.77 -1.87 5.37
N ALA A 349 -7.03 -2.22 5.55
CA ALA A 349 -8.08 -1.87 4.61
C ALA A 349 -8.38 -0.36 4.59
N ALA A 350 -8.40 0.33 5.73
CA ALA A 350 -8.63 1.77 5.77
C ALA A 350 -7.54 2.56 5.02
N ARG A 351 -6.27 2.19 5.19
CA ARG A 351 -5.16 2.80 4.47
C ARG A 351 -5.28 2.56 2.97
N PHE A 352 -5.58 1.34 2.56
CA PHE A 352 -5.72 0.96 1.16
C PHE A 352 -6.90 1.69 0.47
N VAL A 353 -8.07 1.75 1.12
CA VAL A 353 -9.25 2.49 0.62
C VAL A 353 -8.94 3.97 0.42
N ARG A 354 -8.25 4.60 1.38
CA ARG A 354 -7.85 6.01 1.26
C ARG A 354 -6.87 6.23 0.11
N THR A 355 -5.92 5.33 -0.08
CA THR A 355 -4.98 5.39 -1.21
C THR A 355 -5.72 5.28 -2.54
N CYS A 356 -6.67 4.36 -2.69
CA CYS A 356 -7.50 4.27 -3.88
C CYS A 356 -8.29 5.56 -4.15
N ASP A 357 -8.91 6.14 -3.11
CA ASP A 357 -9.67 7.39 -3.26
C ASP A 357 -8.78 8.58 -3.65
N CYS A 358 -7.58 8.70 -3.05
CA CYS A 358 -6.61 9.73 -3.41
C CYS A 358 -6.23 9.70 -4.90
N TYR A 359 -6.18 8.51 -5.49
CA TYR A 359 -5.69 8.32 -6.86
C TYR A 359 -6.78 7.89 -7.84
N ASN A 360 -8.03 8.22 -7.57
CA ASN A 360 -9.18 8.00 -8.46
C ASN A 360 -9.38 6.54 -8.89
N ILE A 361 -8.96 5.58 -8.06
CA ILE A 361 -9.07 4.14 -8.34
C ILE A 361 -10.41 3.65 -7.78
N PRO A 362 -11.34 3.12 -8.61
CA PRO A 362 -12.57 2.52 -8.15
C PRO A 362 -12.32 1.39 -7.16
N ILE A 363 -13.25 1.19 -6.22
CA ILE A 363 -13.13 0.17 -5.16
C ILE A 363 -14.18 -0.91 -5.35
N LEU A 364 -13.74 -2.16 -5.37
CA LEU A 364 -14.58 -3.36 -5.34
C LEU A 364 -14.40 -4.08 -4.02
N THR A 365 -15.50 -4.35 -3.33
CA THR A 365 -15.49 -5.04 -2.03
C THR A 365 -16.16 -6.39 -2.14
N PHE A 366 -15.52 -7.45 -1.66
CA PHE A 366 -16.10 -8.78 -1.45
C PHE A 366 -16.35 -9.00 0.04
N THR A 367 -17.59 -9.23 0.42
CA THR A 367 -17.99 -9.29 1.82
C THR A 367 -18.36 -10.71 2.24
N ASP A 368 -17.59 -11.27 3.18
CA ASP A 368 -17.91 -12.45 3.97
C ASP A 368 -17.37 -12.24 5.38
N VAL A 369 -18.13 -11.50 6.21
CA VAL A 369 -17.70 -11.02 7.52
C VAL A 369 -18.68 -11.40 8.62
N PRO A 370 -18.25 -12.19 9.63
CA PRO A 370 -19.11 -12.55 10.76
C PRO A 370 -19.20 -11.45 11.84
N GLY A 371 -18.34 -10.43 11.77
CA GLY A 371 -18.31 -9.33 12.75
C GLY A 371 -16.91 -8.81 13.01
N PHE A 372 -16.77 -7.96 14.01
CA PHE A 372 -15.48 -7.60 14.61
C PHE A 372 -15.02 -8.67 15.59
N LEU A 373 -13.70 -8.85 15.69
CA LEU A 373 -13.10 -9.84 16.60
C LEU A 373 -13.36 -9.43 18.07
N PRO A 374 -14.08 -10.24 18.86
CA PRO A 374 -14.29 -9.97 20.27
C PRO A 374 -13.07 -10.33 21.12
N GLY A 375 -12.94 -9.72 22.26
CA GLY A 375 -11.93 -10.09 23.27
C GLY A 375 -11.29 -8.88 23.93
N THR A 376 -10.79 -9.08 25.16
CA THR A 376 -10.19 -8.00 25.97
C THR A 376 -8.96 -7.41 25.31
N ASP A 377 -8.18 -8.21 24.59
CA ASP A 377 -7.02 -7.73 23.84
C ASP A 377 -7.44 -6.72 22.76
N GLN A 378 -8.44 -7.04 21.96
CA GLN A 378 -8.97 -6.14 20.93
C GLN A 378 -9.60 -4.87 21.55
N GLU A 379 -10.41 -5.02 22.59
CA GLU A 379 -11.06 -3.89 23.26
C GLU A 379 -10.04 -2.93 23.88
N TRP A 380 -9.05 -3.44 24.61
CA TRP A 380 -8.07 -2.61 25.30
C TRP A 380 -7.04 -1.97 24.34
N ASN A 381 -6.74 -2.63 23.22
CA ASN A 381 -5.89 -2.07 22.17
C ASN A 381 -6.68 -1.16 21.18
N GLY A 382 -8.00 -0.96 21.40
CA GLY A 382 -8.78 0.09 20.75
C GLY A 382 -9.45 -0.32 19.45
N ILE A 383 -9.96 -1.55 19.34
CA ILE A 383 -10.72 -2.03 18.16
C ILE A 383 -11.81 -1.05 17.72
N ILE A 384 -12.50 -0.35 18.67
CA ILE A 384 -13.53 0.64 18.36
C ILE A 384 -12.95 1.80 17.54
N ARG A 385 -11.79 2.33 17.95
CA ARG A 385 -11.10 3.42 17.25
C ARG A 385 -10.57 2.96 15.90
N HIS A 386 -9.93 1.79 15.84
CA HIS A 386 -9.35 1.25 14.61
C HIS A 386 -10.42 0.80 13.61
N GLY A 387 -11.49 0.15 14.07
CA GLY A 387 -12.64 -0.16 13.23
C GLY A 387 -13.35 1.08 12.66
N ALA A 388 -13.40 2.16 13.47
CA ALA A 388 -13.92 3.44 13.00
C ALA A 388 -13.08 4.07 11.87
N LYS A 389 -11.79 3.79 11.76
CA LYS A 389 -10.96 4.23 10.61
C LYS A 389 -11.45 3.65 9.30
N LEU A 390 -11.78 2.37 9.28
CA LEU A 390 -12.27 1.69 8.07
C LEU A 390 -13.64 2.21 7.64
N LEU A 391 -14.55 2.36 8.60
CA LEU A 391 -15.86 2.99 8.38
C LEU A 391 -15.72 4.40 7.82
N TYR A 392 -14.82 5.19 8.41
CA TYR A 392 -14.53 6.55 7.95
C TYR A 392 -13.98 6.54 6.50
N ALA A 393 -13.00 5.68 6.21
CA ALA A 393 -12.37 5.61 4.91
C ALA A 393 -13.37 5.29 3.78
N PHE A 394 -14.20 4.28 3.95
CA PHE A 394 -15.25 3.95 2.97
C PHE A 394 -16.28 5.05 2.81
N THR A 395 -16.71 5.69 3.91
CA THR A 395 -17.72 6.75 3.85
C THR A 395 -17.18 8.02 3.20
N GLU A 396 -15.90 8.36 3.44
CA GLU A 396 -15.25 9.53 2.86
C GLU A 396 -14.92 9.35 1.38
N ALA A 397 -14.67 8.12 0.93
CA ALA A 397 -14.26 7.84 -0.44
C ALA A 397 -15.32 8.27 -1.48
N THR A 398 -14.85 8.98 -2.51
CA THR A 398 -15.65 9.59 -3.58
C THR A 398 -15.61 8.82 -4.89
N VAL A 399 -14.66 7.91 -5.05
CA VAL A 399 -14.53 7.03 -6.23
C VAL A 399 -15.73 6.10 -6.37
N PRO A 400 -15.94 5.48 -7.56
CA PRO A 400 -16.91 4.41 -7.71
C PRO A 400 -16.68 3.29 -6.69
N LYS A 401 -17.75 2.88 -6.01
CA LYS A 401 -17.72 1.85 -4.95
C LYS A 401 -18.72 0.76 -5.26
N LEU A 402 -18.22 -0.45 -5.46
CA LEU A 402 -18.98 -1.65 -5.79
C LEU A 402 -18.85 -2.66 -4.65
N THR A 403 -19.89 -3.44 -4.38
CA THR A 403 -19.86 -4.47 -3.32
C THR A 403 -20.57 -5.73 -3.78
N VAL A 404 -19.95 -6.87 -3.50
CA VAL A 404 -20.49 -8.20 -3.67
C VAL A 404 -20.57 -8.87 -2.30
N VAL A 405 -21.77 -9.17 -1.82
CA VAL A 405 -21.95 -9.96 -0.60
C VAL A 405 -21.98 -11.43 -0.99
N THR A 406 -20.90 -12.15 -0.69
CA THR A 406 -20.75 -13.56 -1.09
C THR A 406 -21.41 -14.52 -0.09
N ARG A 407 -21.31 -14.20 1.21
CA ARG A 407 -21.89 -15.05 2.27
C ARG A 407 -22.27 -14.22 3.50
N LYS A 408 -21.50 -14.23 4.59
CA LYS A 408 -21.85 -13.54 5.84
C LYS A 408 -21.69 -12.03 5.72
N ALA A 409 -22.63 -11.29 6.27
CA ALA A 409 -22.57 -9.84 6.43
C ALA A 409 -23.32 -9.45 7.71
N TYR A 410 -22.65 -9.58 8.87
CA TYR A 410 -23.28 -9.46 10.18
C TYR A 410 -22.91 -8.20 10.94
N GLY A 411 -23.91 -7.61 11.59
CA GLY A 411 -23.75 -6.51 12.51
C GLY A 411 -23.15 -5.26 11.90
N GLY A 412 -22.41 -4.49 12.70
CA GLY A 412 -21.72 -3.29 12.22
C GLY A 412 -20.64 -3.55 11.17
N ALA A 413 -20.12 -4.78 11.08
CA ALA A 413 -19.16 -5.15 10.05
C ALA A 413 -19.79 -5.19 8.65
N TYR A 414 -21.09 -5.52 8.52
CA TYR A 414 -21.83 -5.34 7.28
C TYR A 414 -21.77 -3.89 6.80
N ASP A 415 -22.03 -2.93 7.69
CA ASP A 415 -21.96 -1.52 7.31
C ASP A 415 -20.55 -1.13 6.88
N VAL A 416 -19.53 -1.51 7.68
CA VAL A 416 -18.13 -1.15 7.47
C VAL A 416 -17.58 -1.68 6.15
N MET A 417 -18.02 -2.87 5.71
CA MET A 417 -17.58 -3.47 4.45
C MET A 417 -18.31 -2.90 3.23
N ASN A 418 -18.34 -1.57 3.14
CA ASN A 418 -18.83 -0.83 1.96
C ASN A 418 -20.31 -1.11 1.65
N SER A 419 -21.16 -1.06 2.67
CA SER A 419 -22.61 -1.19 2.44
C SER A 419 -23.21 0.03 1.71
N LYS A 420 -24.46 -0.10 1.25
CA LYS A 420 -25.25 1.02 0.71
C LYS A 420 -25.33 2.20 1.67
N HIS A 421 -25.35 1.93 2.99
CA HIS A 421 -25.39 2.94 4.04
C HIS A 421 -24.09 3.73 4.14
N MET A 422 -22.96 3.14 3.73
CA MET A 422 -21.65 3.79 3.63
C MET A 422 -21.44 4.41 2.23
N LEU A 423 -22.53 4.73 1.54
CA LEU A 423 -22.53 5.39 0.23
C LEU A 423 -21.91 4.55 -0.89
N ALA A 424 -21.97 3.23 -0.81
CA ALA A 424 -21.64 2.38 -1.95
C ALA A 424 -22.63 2.59 -3.09
N ASP A 425 -22.12 2.61 -4.32
CA ASP A 425 -22.93 2.96 -5.50
C ASP A 425 -23.75 1.77 -6.00
N TYR A 426 -23.16 0.57 -6.01
CA TYR A 426 -23.79 -0.63 -6.53
C TYR A 426 -23.44 -1.84 -5.66
N ASN A 427 -24.46 -2.45 -5.06
CA ASN A 427 -24.33 -3.58 -4.15
C ASN A 427 -25.13 -4.77 -4.68
N ILE A 428 -24.46 -5.88 -4.93
CA ILE A 428 -25.07 -7.14 -5.29
C ILE A 428 -24.81 -8.22 -4.25
N ALA A 429 -25.65 -9.22 -4.23
CA ALA A 429 -25.48 -10.36 -3.33
C ALA A 429 -25.65 -11.67 -4.09
N TRP A 430 -24.98 -12.70 -3.62
CA TRP A 430 -25.22 -14.07 -4.06
C TRP A 430 -26.37 -14.69 -3.25
N PRO A 431 -27.01 -15.75 -3.72
CA PRO A 431 -28.08 -16.44 -2.97
C PRO A 431 -27.60 -17.01 -1.64
N THR A 432 -26.29 -17.26 -1.49
CA THR A 432 -25.62 -17.70 -0.26
C THR A 432 -25.45 -16.59 0.78
N ALA A 433 -25.77 -15.33 0.45
CA ALA A 433 -25.57 -14.20 1.34
C ALA A 433 -26.51 -14.24 2.55
N GLU A 434 -25.96 -13.92 3.71
CA GLU A 434 -26.69 -13.79 4.97
C GLU A 434 -26.49 -12.38 5.54
N VAL A 435 -27.45 -11.48 5.33
CA VAL A 435 -27.38 -10.10 5.84
C VAL A 435 -28.25 -9.99 7.10
N ALA A 436 -27.64 -9.81 8.27
CA ALA A 436 -28.34 -9.78 9.55
C ALA A 436 -27.62 -8.97 10.62
N VAL A 437 -28.36 -8.59 11.68
CA VAL A 437 -27.78 -7.86 12.83
C VAL A 437 -26.73 -8.70 13.55
N MET A 438 -26.89 -10.02 13.58
CA MET A 438 -25.92 -10.99 14.13
C MET A 438 -26.18 -12.37 13.56
N GLY A 439 -25.23 -13.28 13.72
CA GLY A 439 -25.39 -14.66 13.31
C GLY A 439 -26.64 -15.32 13.92
N PRO A 440 -27.35 -16.17 13.15
CA PRO A 440 -28.63 -16.76 13.56
C PRO A 440 -28.59 -17.46 14.92
N GLU A 441 -27.53 -18.20 15.22
CA GLU A 441 -27.33 -18.91 16.49
C GLU A 441 -27.29 -17.94 17.69
N GLY A 442 -26.53 -16.83 17.55
CA GLY A 442 -26.45 -15.80 18.58
C GLY A 442 -27.79 -15.11 18.79
N ALA A 443 -28.46 -14.72 17.70
CA ALA A 443 -29.76 -14.06 17.74
C ALA A 443 -30.81 -14.92 18.45
N VAL A 444 -30.92 -16.18 18.08
CA VAL A 444 -31.89 -17.13 18.65
C VAL A 444 -31.62 -17.37 20.14
N ASN A 445 -30.38 -17.52 20.54
CA ASN A 445 -30.01 -17.70 21.95
C ASN A 445 -30.38 -16.47 22.83
N ILE A 446 -30.40 -15.27 22.26
CA ILE A 446 -30.81 -14.05 22.96
C ILE A 446 -32.33 -13.91 22.99
N ILE A 447 -32.96 -13.97 21.82
CA ILE A 447 -34.39 -13.68 21.65
C ILE A 447 -35.26 -14.76 22.32
N TYR A 448 -34.89 -16.03 22.13
CA TYR A 448 -35.69 -17.19 22.51
C TYR A 448 -35.14 -17.95 23.73
N ARG A 449 -34.25 -17.34 24.51
CA ARG A 449 -33.58 -17.98 25.66
C ARG A 449 -34.55 -18.69 26.60
N LYS A 450 -35.70 -18.07 26.91
CA LYS A 450 -36.69 -18.64 27.83
C LYS A 450 -37.48 -19.78 27.16
N ASP A 451 -37.83 -19.64 25.89
CA ASP A 451 -38.57 -20.66 25.12
C ASP A 451 -37.72 -21.94 25.00
N ILE A 452 -36.46 -21.79 24.62
CA ILE A 452 -35.51 -22.94 24.53
C ILE A 452 -35.37 -23.62 25.88
N ALA A 453 -35.17 -22.89 26.96
CA ALA A 453 -34.97 -23.44 28.29
C ALA A 453 -36.20 -24.18 28.85
N SER A 454 -37.40 -23.80 28.41
CA SER A 454 -38.64 -24.42 28.83
C SER A 454 -39.13 -25.56 27.92
N SER A 455 -38.44 -25.80 26.79
CA SER A 455 -38.78 -26.86 25.85
C SER A 455 -38.41 -28.26 26.40
N PRO A 456 -39.26 -29.27 26.17
CA PRO A 456 -38.91 -30.67 26.47
C PRO A 456 -37.70 -31.17 25.68
N THR A 457 -37.44 -30.61 24.49
CA THR A 457 -36.32 -30.90 23.60
C THR A 457 -35.57 -29.59 23.22
N PRO A 458 -34.73 -29.06 24.15
CA PRO A 458 -34.12 -27.73 23.97
C PRO A 458 -33.27 -27.62 22.68
N ASP A 459 -32.54 -28.65 22.32
CA ASP A 459 -31.65 -28.61 21.14
C ASP A 459 -32.45 -28.67 19.81
N GLU A 460 -33.48 -29.48 19.70
CA GLU A 460 -34.36 -29.50 18.54
C GLU A 460 -35.12 -28.17 18.41
N ARG A 461 -35.58 -27.62 19.54
CA ARG A 461 -36.25 -26.31 19.54
C ARG A 461 -35.32 -25.22 19.10
N ARG A 462 -34.08 -25.18 19.57
CA ARG A 462 -33.06 -24.25 19.16
C ARG A 462 -32.81 -24.33 17.66
N GLN A 463 -32.59 -25.53 17.13
CA GLN A 463 -32.32 -25.70 15.70
C GLN A 463 -33.49 -25.21 14.84
N LYS A 464 -34.72 -25.56 15.20
CA LYS A 464 -35.90 -25.05 14.49
C LYS A 464 -35.99 -23.52 14.48
N LEU A 465 -35.69 -22.88 15.61
CA LEU A 465 -35.69 -21.41 15.71
C LEU A 465 -34.56 -20.77 14.89
N ILE A 466 -33.40 -21.43 14.79
CA ILE A 466 -32.30 -21.00 13.92
C ILE A 466 -32.73 -21.05 12.46
N ASP A 467 -33.35 -22.14 12.03
CA ASP A 467 -33.84 -22.30 10.65
C ASP A 467 -34.93 -21.27 10.33
N ASP A 468 -35.87 -21.05 11.24
CA ASP A 468 -36.91 -20.03 11.11
C ASP A 468 -36.30 -18.60 11.03
N TYR A 469 -35.27 -18.32 11.85
CA TYR A 469 -34.59 -17.04 11.84
C TYR A 469 -33.82 -16.82 10.54
N LYS A 470 -33.11 -17.84 10.03
CA LYS A 470 -32.44 -17.79 8.74
C LYS A 470 -33.41 -17.47 7.62
N ALA A 471 -34.51 -18.20 7.56
CA ALA A 471 -35.54 -18.02 6.52
C ALA A 471 -36.14 -16.60 6.49
N HIS A 472 -36.29 -15.95 7.66
CA HIS A 472 -36.91 -14.63 7.75
C HIS A 472 -35.93 -13.46 7.71
N PHE A 473 -34.75 -13.58 8.27
CA PHE A 473 -33.87 -12.44 8.53
C PHE A 473 -32.47 -12.57 7.95
N ALA A 474 -31.88 -13.78 7.96
CA ALA A 474 -30.50 -13.98 7.51
C ALA A 474 -30.47 -14.50 6.07
N ASN A 475 -30.94 -13.69 5.12
CA ASN A 475 -30.95 -13.97 3.70
C ASN A 475 -30.79 -12.66 2.91
N PRO A 476 -30.40 -12.70 1.63
CA PRO A 476 -30.20 -11.47 0.84
C PRO A 476 -31.51 -10.78 0.48
N TYR A 477 -32.63 -11.50 0.42
CA TYR A 477 -33.90 -10.97 -0.08
C TYR A 477 -34.49 -9.95 0.89
N SER A 478 -34.38 -10.16 2.21
CA SER A 478 -34.82 -9.20 3.22
C SER A 478 -34.11 -7.84 3.13
N ALA A 479 -32.85 -7.83 2.70
CA ALA A 479 -32.09 -6.61 2.43
C ALA A 479 -32.46 -6.00 1.07
N ALA A 480 -32.68 -6.84 0.06
CA ALA A 480 -33.06 -6.40 -1.29
C ALA A 480 -34.47 -5.75 -1.30
N GLU A 481 -35.43 -6.28 -0.55
CA GLU A 481 -36.78 -5.68 -0.38
C GLU A 481 -36.73 -4.23 0.16
N ARG A 482 -35.65 -3.87 0.87
CA ARG A 482 -35.41 -2.52 1.41
C ARG A 482 -34.56 -1.64 0.51
N GLY A 483 -34.07 -2.17 -0.61
CA GLY A 483 -33.14 -1.47 -1.50
C GLY A 483 -31.71 -1.35 -0.93
N TYR A 484 -31.34 -2.19 0.04
CA TYR A 484 -29.96 -2.25 0.57
C TYR A 484 -29.03 -3.09 -0.33
N ILE A 485 -29.63 -3.97 -1.12
CA ILE A 485 -29.01 -4.75 -2.17
C ILE A 485 -29.74 -4.40 -3.47
N ASP A 486 -28.98 -4.05 -4.52
CA ASP A 486 -29.54 -3.65 -5.82
C ASP A 486 -30.05 -4.85 -6.63
N ASP A 487 -29.37 -6.01 -6.50
CA ASP A 487 -29.75 -7.24 -7.18
C ASP A 487 -29.20 -8.47 -6.42
N VAL A 488 -29.93 -9.57 -6.50
CA VAL A 488 -29.47 -10.90 -6.07
C VAL A 488 -29.23 -11.71 -7.33
N ILE A 489 -28.00 -12.11 -7.57
CA ILE A 489 -27.54 -12.66 -8.84
C ILE A 489 -27.00 -14.09 -8.70
N GLU A 490 -26.98 -14.84 -9.78
CA GLU A 490 -26.18 -16.07 -9.86
C GLU A 490 -24.70 -15.69 -9.78
N PRO A 491 -23.88 -16.40 -8.99
CA PRO A 491 -22.47 -16.03 -8.78
C PRO A 491 -21.67 -15.88 -10.08
N ARG A 492 -21.92 -16.72 -11.08
CA ARG A 492 -21.28 -16.64 -12.41
C ARG A 492 -21.46 -15.30 -13.11
N GLN A 493 -22.55 -14.57 -12.82
CA GLN A 493 -22.88 -13.27 -13.42
C GLN A 493 -22.13 -12.09 -12.81
N THR A 494 -21.30 -12.33 -11.80
CA THR A 494 -20.63 -11.26 -11.03
C THR A 494 -19.79 -10.36 -11.93
N ARG A 495 -18.91 -10.92 -12.77
CA ARG A 495 -18.04 -10.15 -13.66
C ARG A 495 -18.82 -9.24 -14.61
N PRO A 496 -19.74 -9.72 -15.48
CA PRO A 496 -20.45 -8.85 -16.41
C PRO A 496 -21.31 -7.79 -15.71
N LYS A 497 -21.91 -8.09 -14.56
CA LYS A 497 -22.68 -7.12 -13.76
C LYS A 497 -21.79 -6.00 -13.21
N LEU A 498 -20.63 -6.34 -12.64
CA LEU A 498 -19.66 -5.36 -12.11
C LEU A 498 -19.09 -4.47 -13.22
N ILE A 499 -18.75 -5.03 -14.39
CA ILE A 499 -18.26 -4.26 -15.53
C ILE A 499 -19.29 -3.24 -16.01
N ARG A 500 -20.56 -3.64 -16.14
CA ARG A 500 -21.66 -2.72 -16.53
C ARG A 500 -21.84 -1.60 -15.51
N ALA A 501 -21.79 -1.92 -14.21
CA ALA A 501 -21.87 -0.93 -13.13
C ALA A 501 -20.65 0.01 -13.14
N LEU A 502 -19.43 -0.54 -13.31
CA LEU A 502 -18.21 0.25 -13.37
C LEU A 502 -18.21 1.23 -14.56
N ARG A 503 -18.65 0.77 -15.75
CA ARG A 503 -18.79 1.62 -16.94
C ARG A 503 -19.79 2.76 -16.70
N MET A 504 -20.94 2.49 -16.06
CA MET A 504 -21.92 3.50 -15.70
C MET A 504 -21.35 4.55 -14.75
N LEU A 505 -20.49 4.16 -13.82
CA LEU A 505 -19.95 5.00 -12.75
C LEU A 505 -18.70 5.80 -13.14
N GLN A 506 -18.13 5.63 -14.34
CA GLN A 506 -16.91 6.34 -14.76
C GLN A 506 -17.03 7.87 -14.69
N SER A 507 -18.22 8.41 -14.86
CA SER A 507 -18.48 9.85 -14.78
C SER A 507 -18.95 10.33 -13.42
N LYS A 508 -18.92 9.46 -12.38
CA LYS A 508 -19.34 9.81 -11.02
C LYS A 508 -18.61 11.06 -10.52
N ARG A 509 -19.37 11.97 -9.92
CA ARG A 509 -18.84 13.14 -9.21
C ARG A 509 -19.55 13.28 -7.88
N VAL A 510 -18.79 13.52 -6.82
CA VAL A 510 -19.33 13.69 -5.46
C VAL A 510 -18.80 15.02 -4.90
N ASP A 511 -19.70 15.90 -4.54
CA ASP A 511 -19.37 17.14 -3.83
C ASP A 511 -19.23 16.86 -2.34
N GLN A 512 -18.05 17.13 -1.79
CA GLN A 512 -17.77 17.04 -0.37
C GLN A 512 -17.92 18.41 0.30
N PRO A 513 -18.39 18.48 1.57
CA PRO A 513 -18.34 19.72 2.34
C PRO A 513 -16.93 20.29 2.40
N LYS A 514 -16.77 21.60 2.15
CA LYS A 514 -15.46 22.24 2.23
C LYS A 514 -14.91 22.18 3.66
N ARG A 515 -13.71 21.67 3.81
CA ARG A 515 -12.98 21.52 5.08
C ARG A 515 -11.47 21.63 4.87
N LYS A 516 -10.71 21.90 5.91
CA LYS A 516 -9.24 21.91 5.82
C LYS A 516 -8.71 20.50 5.52
N HIS A 517 -9.23 19.50 6.22
CA HIS A 517 -8.99 18.06 6.03
C HIS A 517 -10.06 17.28 6.82
N GLY A 518 -10.20 15.99 6.58
CA GLY A 518 -10.98 15.11 7.45
C GLY A 518 -10.31 14.93 8.82
N ASN A 519 -11.11 14.67 9.84
CA ASN A 519 -10.60 14.34 11.18
C ASN A 519 -10.86 12.85 11.44
N ILE A 520 -10.09 12.01 10.72
CA ILE A 520 -10.16 10.57 10.88
C ILE A 520 -9.70 10.19 12.30
N PRO A 521 -10.35 9.22 12.97
CA PRO A 521 -9.88 8.73 14.28
C PRO A 521 -8.52 8.02 14.11
N LEU A 522 -7.45 8.66 14.59
CA LEU A 522 -6.06 8.18 14.48
C LEU A 522 -5.68 7.23 15.63
#